data_b158d1d0ebe8a682119fefa08ee9e915
#
_entry.id   b158d1d0ebe8a682119fefa08ee9e915
#
_cell.length_a   1.000
_cell.length_b   1.000
_cell.length_c   1.000
_cell.angle_alpha   90.00
_cell.angle_beta   90.00
_cell.angle_gamma   90.00
#
_symmetry.space_group_name_H-M   'P 1'
#
loop_
_entity.id
_entity.type
_entity.pdbx_description
1 polymer ?
#
loop_
_entity_poly.entity_id
_entity_poly.type
_entity_poly.pdbx_seq_one_letter_code
_entity_poly.pdbx_strand_id
1 'polypeptide(L)'
;MSEPSRKDRLFTRLIAWRVPIVIIYAVLVPAAAYLASRLPSEGAIDRLLVPSDPAYVETRAFQKIFPEGKVAILLFEAAEPWSAAVLRELDAASVELRAIPNLSTYGVLDIYRRARGGLVLDPAGVSALATFARGSTLLAKQGLVGEHFLGLALALRVSEPEQLAAMLAQIDAALARTPRHAVTAVRKVGAPYIEAWIAREASHASFYYFPILGALVVAVALFLYRSWRTLIAVLLAMASAVALGMGAGALLGFTVTIVSALVPLTIMVTTLASVVYVHSRFVDQPEGTSVDAHQIFALGNKLLPVSASTFAAVLGFAALAVSQIRPIREMGLWTATGLALGWLVTFTLFPALQKLLATPTGRVVPLRTALYDRVAAALPHLTWRWRW
;
A
#
# COMPACT_ATOMS: atom_id res chain seq x y z
N MET A 1 9.28 -15.43 50.97
CA MET A 1 8.59 -14.58 49.96
C MET A 1 9.60 -13.53 49.53
N SER A 2 10.18 -13.66 48.34
CA SER A 2 11.08 -12.65 47.79
C SER A 2 10.29 -11.37 47.50
N GLU A 3 10.89 -10.20 47.75
CA GLU A 3 10.27 -8.93 47.42
C GLU A 3 9.80 -8.88 45.95
N PRO A 4 8.58 -8.36 45.66
CA PRO A 4 8.07 -8.30 44.31
C PRO A 4 9.00 -7.43 43.45
N SER A 5 9.45 -8.00 42.34
CA SER A 5 10.30 -7.34 41.35
C SER A 5 9.67 -6.00 40.90
N ARG A 6 10.52 -5.04 40.45
CA ARG A 6 10.02 -3.79 39.84
C ARG A 6 9.03 -4.05 38.71
N LYS A 7 9.25 -5.11 37.93
CA LYS A 7 8.37 -5.55 36.84
C LYS A 7 7.00 -6.01 37.36
N ASP A 8 6.99 -6.78 38.44
CA ASP A 8 5.77 -7.30 39.03
C ASP A 8 4.90 -6.15 39.58
N ARG A 9 5.52 -5.18 40.23
CA ARG A 9 4.84 -3.96 40.70
C ARG A 9 4.23 -3.13 39.57
N LEU A 10 4.94 -3.02 38.43
CA LEU A 10 4.44 -2.35 37.24
C LEU A 10 3.18 -3.05 36.68
N PHE A 11 3.25 -4.34 36.45
CA PHE A 11 2.11 -5.09 35.89
C PHE A 11 0.95 -5.21 36.84
N THR A 12 1.18 -5.30 38.16
CA THR A 12 0.12 -5.25 39.16
C THR A 12 -0.68 -3.94 39.06
N ARG A 13 0.01 -2.79 38.97
CA ARG A 13 -0.64 -1.50 38.76
C ARG A 13 -1.39 -1.43 37.44
N LEU A 14 -0.79 -1.92 36.38
CA LEU A 14 -1.38 -1.90 35.05
C LEU A 14 -2.67 -2.72 34.98
N ILE A 15 -2.69 -3.92 35.59
CA ILE A 15 -3.89 -4.75 35.69
C ILE A 15 -4.95 -4.10 36.60
N ALA A 16 -4.55 -3.43 37.66
CA ALA A 16 -5.48 -2.65 38.52
C ALA A 16 -6.14 -1.52 37.73
N TRP A 17 -5.42 -0.88 36.82
CA TRP A 17 -5.89 0.23 35.97
C TRP A 17 -6.52 -0.23 34.64
N ARG A 18 -6.94 -1.51 34.54
CA ARG A 18 -7.50 -2.07 33.30
C ARG A 18 -8.67 -1.28 32.71
N VAL A 19 -9.59 -0.78 33.56
CA VAL A 19 -10.77 -0.01 33.08
C VAL A 19 -10.36 1.34 32.52
N PRO A 20 -9.61 2.20 33.23
CA PRO A 20 -9.04 3.43 32.65
C PRO A 20 -8.26 3.19 31.34
N ILE A 21 -7.44 2.15 31.27
CA ILE A 21 -6.69 1.84 30.07
C ILE A 21 -7.64 1.58 28.90
N VAL A 22 -8.64 0.74 29.06
CA VAL A 22 -9.59 0.43 27.98
C VAL A 22 -10.37 1.67 27.58
N ILE A 23 -10.76 2.53 28.51
CA ILE A 23 -11.44 3.81 28.20
C ILE A 23 -10.52 4.72 27.37
N ILE A 24 -9.25 4.86 27.75
CA ILE A 24 -8.27 5.65 26.98
C ILE A 24 -8.16 5.13 25.54
N TYR A 25 -8.01 3.82 25.36
CA TYR A 25 -7.94 3.23 24.03
C TYR A 25 -9.28 3.34 23.28
N ALA A 26 -10.42 3.25 23.95
CA ALA A 26 -11.73 3.43 23.35
C ALA A 26 -11.94 4.85 22.77
N VAL A 27 -11.21 5.85 23.27
CA VAL A 27 -11.18 7.21 22.72
C VAL A 27 -10.08 7.36 21.66
N LEU A 28 -8.87 6.90 21.95
CA LEU A 28 -7.72 7.09 21.07
C LEU A 28 -7.84 6.31 19.74
N VAL A 29 -8.38 5.09 19.78
CA VAL A 29 -8.46 4.23 18.57
C VAL A 29 -9.42 4.80 17.53
N PRO A 30 -10.66 5.23 17.87
CA PRO A 30 -11.53 5.89 16.89
C PRO A 30 -10.95 7.21 16.37
N ALA A 31 -10.32 8.00 17.25
CA ALA A 31 -9.66 9.25 16.82
C ALA A 31 -8.51 8.96 15.83
N ALA A 32 -7.68 7.97 16.12
CA ALA A 32 -6.61 7.55 15.22
C ALA A 32 -7.14 6.97 13.90
N ALA A 33 -8.21 6.18 13.93
CA ALA A 33 -8.88 5.66 12.76
C ALA A 33 -9.48 6.79 11.89
N TYR A 34 -10.06 7.80 12.51
CA TYR A 34 -10.54 8.99 11.81
C TYR A 34 -9.40 9.76 11.13
N LEU A 35 -8.27 9.95 11.80
CA LEU A 35 -7.09 10.57 11.19
C LEU A 35 -6.54 9.71 10.04
N ALA A 36 -6.49 8.41 10.23
CA ALA A 36 -6.05 7.46 9.21
C ALA A 36 -6.93 7.51 7.95
N SER A 37 -8.26 7.69 8.10
CA SER A 37 -9.17 7.81 6.95
C SER A 37 -8.97 9.08 6.13
N ARG A 38 -8.24 10.05 6.67
CA ARG A 38 -7.88 11.32 6.02
C ARG A 38 -6.48 11.32 5.40
N LEU A 39 -5.78 10.21 5.44
CA LEU A 39 -4.44 10.09 4.84
C LEU A 39 -4.51 10.34 3.34
N PRO A 40 -3.73 11.30 2.81
CA PRO A 40 -3.65 11.51 1.38
C PRO A 40 -2.98 10.32 0.71
N SER A 41 -3.56 9.85 -0.40
CA SER A 41 -2.96 8.82 -1.25
C SER A 41 -2.23 9.47 -2.41
N GLU A 42 -1.00 9.07 -2.66
CA GLU A 42 -0.18 9.58 -3.74
C GLU A 42 0.40 8.44 -4.57
N GLY A 43 -0.01 8.39 -5.83
CA GLY A 43 0.52 7.47 -6.84
C GLY A 43 1.66 8.04 -7.68
N ALA A 44 2.11 9.28 -7.39
CA ALA A 44 3.08 9.98 -8.25
C ALA A 44 4.46 9.30 -8.23
N ILE A 45 4.88 8.83 -9.39
CA ILE A 45 6.19 8.19 -9.62
C ILE A 45 7.33 9.19 -9.33
N ASP A 46 7.08 10.48 -9.52
CA ASP A 46 8.07 11.55 -9.30
C ASP A 46 8.64 11.59 -7.88
N ARG A 47 7.91 11.07 -6.89
CA ARG A 47 8.39 10.98 -5.51
C ARG A 47 9.34 9.84 -5.24
N LEU A 48 9.44 8.88 -6.15
CA LEU A 48 10.46 7.83 -6.10
C LEU A 48 11.84 8.33 -6.56
N LEU A 49 11.88 9.53 -7.16
CA LEU A 49 13.11 10.14 -7.62
C LEU A 49 13.84 10.83 -6.45
N VAL A 50 15.16 10.80 -6.49
CA VAL A 50 16.02 11.43 -5.49
C VAL A 50 15.98 12.95 -5.69
N PRO A 51 15.55 13.76 -4.70
CA PRO A 51 15.40 15.22 -4.87
C PRO A 51 16.70 15.96 -5.21
N SER A 52 17.86 15.36 -4.86
CA SER A 52 19.20 15.92 -5.13
C SER A 52 19.78 15.49 -6.48
N ASP A 53 19.08 14.64 -7.24
CA ASP A 53 19.53 14.26 -8.57
C ASP A 53 19.50 15.49 -9.51
N PRO A 54 20.62 15.83 -10.18
CA PRO A 54 20.69 16.96 -11.09
C PRO A 54 19.61 16.93 -12.17
N ALA A 55 19.35 15.76 -12.76
CA ALA A 55 18.33 15.60 -13.80
C ALA A 55 16.91 15.87 -13.25
N TYR A 56 16.64 15.50 -12.00
CA TYR A 56 15.37 15.81 -11.34
C TYR A 56 15.22 17.30 -11.04
N VAL A 57 16.29 17.96 -10.58
CA VAL A 57 16.29 19.41 -10.32
C VAL A 57 16.05 20.18 -11.62
N GLU A 58 16.74 19.82 -12.71
CA GLU A 58 16.55 20.41 -14.03
C GLU A 58 15.14 20.18 -14.57
N THR A 59 14.61 18.97 -14.46
CA THR A 59 13.24 18.64 -14.86
C THR A 59 12.21 19.46 -14.08
N ARG A 60 12.40 19.62 -12.77
CA ARG A 60 11.54 20.47 -11.95
C ARG A 60 11.63 21.96 -12.31
N ALA A 61 12.82 22.46 -12.61
CA ALA A 61 13.01 23.82 -13.08
C ALA A 61 12.31 24.05 -14.42
N PHE A 62 12.41 23.10 -15.34
CA PHE A 62 11.71 23.10 -16.61
C PHE A 62 10.18 23.09 -16.44
N GLN A 63 9.65 22.23 -15.59
CA GLN A 63 8.20 22.13 -15.30
C GLN A 63 7.62 23.41 -14.68
N LYS A 64 8.42 24.20 -13.94
CA LYS A 64 7.98 25.50 -13.41
C LYS A 64 7.82 26.55 -14.51
N ILE A 65 8.67 26.51 -15.52
CA ILE A 65 8.61 27.45 -16.67
C ILE A 65 7.55 27.00 -17.67
N PHE A 66 7.43 25.70 -17.88
CA PHE A 66 6.47 25.06 -18.76
C PHE A 66 5.55 24.15 -17.95
N PRO A 67 4.49 24.67 -17.32
CA PRO A 67 3.55 23.89 -16.55
C PRO A 67 2.70 23.04 -17.49
N GLU A 68 3.34 22.11 -18.20
CA GLU A 68 2.66 21.08 -18.97
C GLU A 68 2.03 20.10 -17.99
N GLY A 69 0.75 19.80 -18.23
CA GLY A 69 0.07 18.74 -17.51
C GLY A 69 0.76 17.39 -17.73
N LYS A 70 0.30 16.37 -17.05
CA LYS A 70 0.78 15.01 -17.26
C LYS A 70 0.54 14.59 -18.71
N VAL A 71 1.59 14.04 -19.38
CA VAL A 71 1.50 13.63 -20.77
C VAL A 71 1.24 12.13 -20.88
N ALA A 72 0.24 11.76 -21.68
CA ALA A 72 -0.02 10.41 -22.10
C ALA A 72 -0.04 10.34 -23.63
N ILE A 73 0.12 9.16 -24.18
CA ILE A 73 0.06 8.92 -25.63
C ILE A 73 -0.91 7.75 -25.90
N LEU A 74 -1.80 7.98 -26.83
CA LEU A 74 -2.64 6.92 -27.41
C LEU A 74 -2.01 6.47 -28.73
N LEU A 75 -1.70 5.19 -28.86
CA LEU A 75 -1.16 4.61 -30.06
C LEU A 75 -2.29 3.87 -30.79
N PHE A 76 -2.64 4.33 -31.97
CA PHE A 76 -3.65 3.74 -32.84
C PHE A 76 -2.92 2.77 -33.79
N GLU A 77 -3.01 1.47 -33.51
CA GLU A 77 -2.39 0.41 -34.29
C GLU A 77 -3.27 0.04 -35.49
N ALA A 78 -2.65 -0.08 -36.65
CA ALA A 78 -3.29 -0.53 -37.88
C ALA A 78 -2.28 -1.19 -38.81
N ALA A 79 -2.73 -2.10 -39.69
CA ALA A 79 -1.89 -2.69 -40.72
C ALA A 79 -1.36 -1.64 -41.70
N GLU A 80 -2.22 -0.66 -42.05
CA GLU A 80 -1.90 0.47 -42.90
C GLU A 80 -2.21 1.79 -42.22
N PRO A 81 -1.33 2.31 -41.33
CA PRO A 81 -1.56 3.52 -40.57
C PRO A 81 -1.87 4.77 -41.40
N TRP A 82 -1.32 4.81 -42.61
CA TRP A 82 -1.49 5.94 -43.54
C TRP A 82 -2.66 5.75 -44.51
N SER A 83 -3.69 4.98 -44.13
CA SER A 83 -4.91 4.90 -44.92
C SER A 83 -5.88 6.04 -44.53
N ALA A 84 -6.67 6.52 -45.50
CA ALA A 84 -7.70 7.55 -45.24
C ALA A 84 -8.73 7.10 -44.20
N ALA A 85 -8.99 5.79 -44.07
CA ALA A 85 -9.88 5.24 -43.07
C ALA A 85 -9.32 5.40 -41.65
N VAL A 86 -8.08 5.01 -41.41
CA VAL A 86 -7.40 5.16 -40.11
C VAL A 86 -7.29 6.63 -39.72
N LEU A 87 -6.94 7.50 -40.66
CA LEU A 87 -6.82 8.95 -40.39
C LEU A 87 -8.16 9.59 -40.03
N ARG A 88 -9.28 9.15 -40.64
CA ARG A 88 -10.65 9.62 -40.23
C ARG A 88 -11.02 9.13 -38.83
N GLU A 89 -10.70 7.88 -38.48
CA GLU A 89 -10.95 7.34 -37.14
C GLU A 89 -10.10 8.07 -36.09
N LEU A 90 -8.82 8.36 -36.38
CA LEU A 90 -7.93 9.15 -35.55
C LEU A 90 -8.46 10.58 -35.34
N ASP A 91 -8.96 11.21 -36.41
CA ASP A 91 -9.51 12.56 -36.35
C ASP A 91 -10.79 12.59 -35.50
N ALA A 92 -11.71 11.64 -35.74
CA ALA A 92 -12.93 11.48 -34.93
C ALA A 92 -12.60 11.30 -33.45
N ALA A 93 -11.63 10.44 -33.12
CA ALA A 93 -11.18 10.25 -31.75
C ALA A 93 -10.60 11.53 -31.15
N SER A 94 -9.81 12.29 -31.94
CA SER A 94 -9.25 13.55 -31.44
C SER A 94 -10.31 14.63 -31.18
N VAL A 95 -11.37 14.68 -31.96
CA VAL A 95 -12.51 15.59 -31.78
C VAL A 95 -13.26 15.26 -30.49
N GLU A 96 -13.61 13.99 -30.28
CA GLU A 96 -14.28 13.53 -29.06
C GLU A 96 -13.45 13.80 -27.80
N LEU A 97 -12.14 13.55 -27.87
CA LEU A 97 -11.23 13.79 -26.74
C LEU A 97 -11.07 15.27 -26.40
N ARG A 98 -11.09 16.18 -27.39
CA ARG A 98 -11.02 17.62 -27.16
C ARG A 98 -12.25 18.17 -26.43
N ALA A 99 -13.37 17.50 -26.46
CA ALA A 99 -14.55 17.87 -25.70
C ALA A 99 -14.39 17.69 -24.19
N ILE A 100 -13.36 16.93 -23.74
CA ILE A 100 -13.09 16.70 -22.32
C ILE A 100 -12.41 17.94 -21.73
N PRO A 101 -12.95 18.54 -20.66
CA PRO A 101 -12.34 19.70 -19.99
C PRO A 101 -10.93 19.36 -19.45
N ASN A 102 -10.01 20.30 -19.51
CA ASN A 102 -8.63 20.16 -19.05
C ASN A 102 -7.79 19.11 -19.79
N LEU A 103 -8.26 18.63 -20.94
CA LEU A 103 -7.53 17.74 -21.82
C LEU A 103 -7.17 18.48 -23.12
N SER A 104 -5.91 18.41 -23.52
CA SER A 104 -5.45 18.91 -24.81
C SER A 104 -4.88 17.76 -25.62
N THR A 105 -5.18 17.71 -26.92
CA THR A 105 -4.72 16.64 -27.82
C THR A 105 -3.78 17.22 -28.88
N TYR A 106 -2.72 16.47 -29.17
CA TYR A 106 -1.74 16.82 -30.21
C TYR A 106 -1.40 15.57 -31.03
N GLY A 107 -1.90 15.55 -32.24
CA GLY A 107 -1.64 14.46 -33.20
C GLY A 107 -0.96 14.95 -34.47
N VAL A 108 -0.55 14.01 -35.31
CA VAL A 108 0.05 14.30 -36.61
C VAL A 108 -0.86 15.15 -37.50
N LEU A 109 -2.18 14.92 -37.44
CA LEU A 109 -3.18 15.68 -38.19
C LEU A 109 -3.23 17.16 -37.74
N ASP A 110 -3.18 17.40 -36.44
CA ASP A 110 -3.23 18.74 -35.87
C ASP A 110 -2.00 19.57 -36.23
N ILE A 111 -0.84 18.94 -36.14
CA ILE A 111 0.45 19.56 -36.45
C ILE A 111 0.49 19.89 -37.95
N TYR A 112 0.04 18.97 -38.81
CA TYR A 112 -0.01 19.21 -40.25
C TYR A 112 -0.98 20.34 -40.60
N ARG A 113 -2.21 20.32 -40.06
CA ARG A 113 -3.21 21.41 -40.30
C ARG A 113 -2.68 22.76 -39.89
N ARG A 114 -1.97 22.87 -38.79
CA ARG A 114 -1.33 24.14 -38.34
C ARG A 114 -0.20 24.58 -39.25
N ALA A 115 0.60 23.62 -39.74
CA ALA A 115 1.74 23.94 -40.59
C ALA A 115 1.38 24.29 -42.04
N ARG A 116 0.29 23.68 -42.57
CA ARG A 116 -0.10 23.76 -44.01
C ARG A 116 -1.45 24.44 -44.24
N GLY A 117 -2.17 24.84 -43.20
CA GLY A 117 -3.43 25.58 -43.33
C GLY A 117 -4.68 24.74 -43.62
N GLY A 118 -4.56 23.41 -43.75
CA GLY A 118 -5.67 22.50 -43.98
C GLY A 118 -5.20 21.09 -44.38
N LEU A 119 -6.13 20.13 -44.37
CA LEU A 119 -5.87 18.77 -44.78
C LEU A 119 -7.15 18.20 -45.40
N VAL A 120 -7.04 17.71 -46.63
CA VAL A 120 -8.06 16.90 -47.27
C VAL A 120 -7.59 15.44 -47.24
N LEU A 121 -8.43 14.54 -46.77
CA LEU A 121 -8.10 13.11 -46.66
C LEU A 121 -8.41 12.36 -47.99
N ASP A 122 -7.91 12.90 -49.07
CA ASP A 122 -7.84 12.24 -50.37
C ASP A 122 -6.46 11.52 -50.54
N PRO A 123 -6.25 10.70 -51.56
CA PRO A 123 -4.98 9.97 -51.74
C PRO A 123 -3.75 10.89 -51.83
N ALA A 124 -3.89 12.09 -52.37
CA ALA A 124 -2.77 13.04 -52.50
C ALA A 124 -2.45 13.69 -51.16
N GLY A 125 -3.48 14.10 -50.40
CA GLY A 125 -3.32 14.67 -49.06
C GLY A 125 -2.78 13.67 -48.05
N VAL A 126 -3.23 12.41 -48.11
CA VAL A 126 -2.67 11.33 -47.28
C VAL A 126 -1.18 11.10 -47.57
N SER A 127 -0.77 11.08 -48.85
CA SER A 127 0.64 10.94 -49.25
C SER A 127 1.48 12.13 -48.79
N ALA A 128 0.96 13.36 -48.93
CA ALA A 128 1.62 14.57 -48.46
C ALA A 128 1.80 14.59 -46.94
N LEU A 129 0.76 14.19 -46.18
CA LEU A 129 0.81 14.04 -44.72
C LEU A 129 1.85 12.98 -44.30
N ALA A 130 1.84 11.81 -44.94
CA ALA A 130 2.82 10.75 -44.66
C ALA A 130 4.26 11.18 -44.93
N THR A 131 4.49 11.91 -45.99
CA THR A 131 5.80 12.47 -46.33
C THR A 131 6.26 13.50 -45.32
N PHE A 132 5.36 14.41 -44.94
CA PHE A 132 5.62 15.39 -43.89
C PHE A 132 5.95 14.73 -42.55
N ALA A 133 5.17 13.76 -42.15
CA ALA A 133 5.33 13.08 -40.86
C ALA A 133 6.61 12.28 -40.78
N ARG A 134 6.97 11.53 -41.84
CA ARG A 134 8.23 10.77 -41.94
C ARG A 134 9.47 11.67 -42.02
N GLY A 135 9.33 12.86 -42.60
CA GLY A 135 10.41 13.86 -42.65
C GLY A 135 10.61 14.60 -41.33
N SER A 136 9.69 14.51 -40.38
CA SER A 136 9.75 15.19 -39.10
C SER A 136 10.42 14.33 -38.02
N THR A 137 11.69 14.65 -37.74
CA THR A 137 12.41 14.00 -36.62
C THR A 137 11.75 14.23 -35.25
N LEU A 138 11.00 15.31 -35.09
CA LEU A 138 10.27 15.61 -33.86
C LEU A 138 9.13 14.60 -33.63
N LEU A 139 8.32 14.32 -34.67
CA LEU A 139 7.18 13.39 -34.56
C LEU A 139 7.67 11.97 -34.27
N ALA A 140 8.77 11.54 -34.89
CA ALA A 140 9.37 10.23 -34.64
C ALA A 140 9.94 10.13 -33.22
N LYS A 141 10.70 11.13 -32.76
CA LYS A 141 11.27 11.16 -31.40
C LYS A 141 10.22 11.21 -30.29
N GLN A 142 9.08 11.81 -30.57
CA GLN A 142 7.97 11.88 -29.63
C GLN A 142 7.07 10.64 -29.64
N GLY A 143 7.37 9.63 -30.44
CA GLY A 143 6.57 8.42 -30.57
C GLY A 143 5.18 8.63 -31.17
N LEU A 144 4.99 9.71 -31.94
CA LEU A 144 3.72 10.01 -32.60
C LEU A 144 3.57 9.35 -33.97
N VAL A 145 4.65 8.79 -34.51
CA VAL A 145 4.68 8.10 -35.81
C VAL A 145 5.54 6.86 -35.70
N GLY A 146 4.97 5.73 -36.08
CA GLY A 146 5.65 4.44 -36.17
C GLY A 146 5.27 3.70 -37.44
N GLU A 147 5.86 2.52 -37.66
CA GLU A 147 5.59 1.70 -38.82
C GLU A 147 4.17 1.15 -38.87
N HIS A 148 3.62 0.78 -37.71
CA HIS A 148 2.31 0.14 -37.54
C HIS A 148 1.35 0.93 -36.67
N PHE A 149 1.68 2.16 -36.31
CA PHE A 149 0.81 3.00 -35.48
C PHE A 149 0.94 4.48 -35.78
N LEU A 150 -0.10 5.23 -35.41
CA LEU A 150 -0.10 6.68 -35.28
C LEU A 150 -0.41 7.06 -33.84
N GLY A 151 0.35 8.00 -33.28
CA GLY A 151 0.23 8.46 -31.92
C GLY A 151 -0.60 9.74 -31.80
N LEU A 152 -1.37 9.82 -30.72
CA LEU A 152 -2.05 11.03 -30.29
C LEU A 152 -1.58 11.36 -28.88
N ALA A 153 -0.83 12.43 -28.71
CA ALA A 153 -0.40 12.92 -27.41
C ALA A 153 -1.55 13.61 -26.69
N LEU A 154 -1.70 13.33 -25.43
CA LEU A 154 -2.67 13.90 -24.52
C LEU A 154 -1.95 14.67 -23.42
N ALA A 155 -2.25 15.97 -23.27
CA ALA A 155 -1.79 16.75 -22.11
C ALA A 155 -2.95 16.89 -21.12
N LEU A 156 -2.81 16.26 -19.95
CA LEU A 156 -3.79 16.20 -18.89
C LEU A 156 -3.45 17.25 -17.83
N ARG A 157 -4.28 18.28 -17.67
CA ARG A 157 -4.11 19.35 -16.67
C ARG A 157 -4.85 18.98 -15.39
N VAL A 158 -4.35 17.97 -14.68
CA VAL A 158 -4.89 17.48 -13.41
C VAL A 158 -3.76 17.27 -12.42
N SER A 159 -3.99 17.68 -11.18
CA SER A 159 -3.00 17.59 -10.09
C SER A 159 -3.32 16.47 -9.11
N GLU A 160 -4.61 16.14 -8.91
CA GLU A 160 -5.05 15.19 -7.90
C GLU A 160 -5.27 13.78 -8.48
N PRO A 161 -4.94 12.71 -7.74
CA PRO A 161 -5.09 11.33 -8.19
C PRO A 161 -6.53 10.94 -8.54
N GLU A 162 -7.51 11.44 -7.80
CA GLU A 162 -8.94 11.17 -8.06
C GLU A 162 -9.41 11.81 -9.37
N GLN A 163 -8.99 13.06 -9.61
CA GLN A 163 -9.27 13.76 -10.86
C GLN A 163 -8.61 13.08 -12.05
N LEU A 164 -7.38 12.56 -11.86
CA LEU A 164 -6.68 11.79 -12.89
C LEU A 164 -7.45 10.52 -13.24
N ALA A 165 -7.90 9.75 -12.26
CA ALA A 165 -8.67 8.52 -12.50
C ALA A 165 -10.00 8.81 -13.22
N ALA A 166 -10.70 9.88 -12.80
CA ALA A 166 -11.94 10.32 -13.45
C ALA A 166 -11.71 10.76 -14.91
N MET A 167 -10.63 11.49 -15.17
CA MET A 167 -10.28 11.93 -16.52
C MET A 167 -9.90 10.76 -17.43
N LEU A 168 -9.12 9.79 -16.93
CA LEU A 168 -8.78 8.58 -17.68
C LEU A 168 -10.04 7.76 -18.03
N ALA A 169 -11.02 7.69 -17.11
CA ALA A 169 -12.29 7.04 -17.36
C ALA A 169 -13.10 7.78 -18.45
N GLN A 170 -13.09 9.13 -18.47
CA GLN A 170 -13.72 9.92 -19.53
C GLN A 170 -13.04 9.70 -20.88
N ILE A 171 -11.69 9.61 -20.91
CA ILE A 171 -10.93 9.27 -22.12
C ILE A 171 -11.35 7.90 -22.64
N ASP A 172 -11.46 6.91 -21.76
CA ASP A 172 -11.87 5.56 -22.12
C ASP A 172 -13.30 5.52 -22.68
N ALA A 173 -14.22 6.27 -22.07
CA ALA A 173 -15.59 6.40 -22.54
C ALA A 173 -15.68 7.11 -23.92
N ALA A 174 -14.87 8.15 -24.14
CA ALA A 174 -14.79 8.84 -25.43
C ALA A 174 -14.25 7.89 -26.52
N LEU A 175 -13.17 7.17 -26.23
CA LEU A 175 -12.63 6.17 -27.14
C LEU A 175 -13.63 5.03 -27.45
N ALA A 176 -14.47 4.64 -26.50
CA ALA A 176 -15.47 3.60 -26.70
C ALA A 176 -16.60 4.06 -27.65
N ARG A 177 -16.90 5.36 -27.70
CA ARG A 177 -17.90 5.95 -28.62
C ARG A 177 -17.40 6.13 -30.05
N THR A 178 -16.09 6.17 -30.22
CA THR A 178 -15.49 6.37 -31.55
C THR A 178 -15.53 5.07 -32.35
N PRO A 179 -16.13 5.07 -33.59
CA PRO A 179 -16.12 3.90 -34.44
C PRO A 179 -14.68 3.49 -34.81
N ARG A 180 -14.40 2.19 -34.77
CA ARG A 180 -13.09 1.63 -35.06
C ARG A 180 -13.26 0.40 -35.96
N HIS A 181 -13.01 0.58 -37.25
CA HIS A 181 -13.08 -0.48 -38.24
C HIS A 181 -11.71 -0.72 -38.90
N ALA A 182 -10.93 0.35 -39.08
CA ALA A 182 -9.60 0.32 -39.68
C ALA A 182 -8.50 0.25 -38.62
N VAL A 183 -8.73 0.74 -37.41
CA VAL A 183 -7.81 0.65 -36.27
C VAL A 183 -7.99 -0.69 -35.56
N THR A 184 -6.93 -1.47 -35.49
CA THR A 184 -6.92 -2.81 -34.87
C THR A 184 -6.94 -2.73 -33.35
N ALA A 185 -6.14 -1.82 -32.76
CA ALA A 185 -6.06 -1.63 -31.34
C ALA A 185 -5.66 -0.17 -30.99
N VAL A 186 -6.09 0.29 -29.79
CA VAL A 186 -5.61 1.55 -29.22
C VAL A 186 -4.86 1.24 -27.93
N ARG A 187 -3.54 1.45 -27.95
CA ARG A 187 -2.70 1.27 -26.75
C ARG A 187 -2.53 2.59 -26.03
N LYS A 188 -2.60 2.52 -24.72
CA LYS A 188 -2.54 3.65 -23.81
C LYS A 188 -1.19 3.62 -23.11
N VAL A 189 -0.38 4.66 -23.29
CA VAL A 189 1.01 4.72 -22.80
C VAL A 189 1.23 6.04 -22.07
N GLY A 190 2.10 6.02 -21.07
CA GLY A 190 2.53 7.21 -20.34
C GLY A 190 2.33 7.11 -18.84
N ALA A 191 3.03 8.00 -18.12
CA ALA A 191 3.01 8.06 -16.65
C ALA A 191 1.60 8.08 -16.04
N PRO A 192 0.61 8.85 -16.57
CA PRO A 192 -0.73 8.90 -16.02
C PRO A 192 -1.43 7.53 -15.93
N TYR A 193 -1.26 6.69 -16.94
CA TYR A 193 -1.84 5.34 -16.93
C TYR A 193 -1.15 4.42 -15.94
N ILE A 194 0.18 4.53 -15.81
CA ILE A 194 0.97 3.76 -14.85
C ILE A 194 0.60 4.19 -13.43
N GLU A 195 0.50 5.48 -13.15
CA GLU A 195 0.09 6.01 -11.84
C GLU A 195 -1.31 5.54 -11.44
N ALA A 196 -2.26 5.62 -12.36
CA ALA A 196 -3.63 5.16 -12.10
C ALA A 196 -3.69 3.64 -11.88
N TRP A 197 -2.88 2.87 -12.63
CA TRP A 197 -2.78 1.42 -12.44
C TRP A 197 -2.16 1.08 -11.07
N ILE A 198 -1.06 1.74 -10.69
CA ILE A 198 -0.40 1.57 -9.39
C ILE A 198 -1.38 1.89 -8.25
N ALA A 199 -2.10 3.01 -8.33
CA ALA A 199 -3.05 3.41 -7.31
C ALA A 199 -4.21 2.39 -7.17
N ARG A 200 -4.71 1.88 -8.30
CA ARG A 200 -5.74 0.83 -8.33
C ARG A 200 -5.23 -0.47 -7.74
N GLU A 201 -4.02 -0.90 -8.11
CA GLU A 201 -3.43 -2.14 -7.63
C GLU A 201 -3.13 -2.06 -6.13
N ALA A 202 -2.62 -0.95 -5.63
CA ALA A 202 -2.40 -0.73 -4.20
C ALA A 202 -3.72 -0.79 -3.40
N SER A 203 -4.80 -0.18 -3.92
CA SER A 203 -6.13 -0.26 -3.34
C SER A 203 -6.68 -1.70 -3.37
N HIS A 204 -6.55 -2.38 -4.51
CA HIS A 204 -6.98 -3.77 -4.69
C HIS A 204 -6.23 -4.72 -3.76
N ALA A 205 -4.91 -4.57 -3.67
CA ALA A 205 -4.08 -5.35 -2.76
C ALA A 205 -4.53 -5.19 -1.30
N SER A 206 -4.81 -3.97 -0.85
CA SER A 206 -5.32 -3.70 0.48
C SER A 206 -6.68 -4.38 0.71
N PHE A 207 -7.60 -4.31 -0.25
CA PHE A 207 -8.94 -4.87 -0.12
C PHE A 207 -8.96 -6.41 -0.10
N TYR A 208 -8.02 -7.06 -0.78
CA TYR A 208 -7.92 -8.52 -0.83
C TYR A 208 -7.08 -9.11 0.31
N TYR A 209 -5.90 -8.58 0.56
CA TYR A 209 -4.95 -9.19 1.49
C TYR A 209 -5.34 -8.97 2.96
N PHE A 210 -5.95 -7.84 3.32
CA PHE A 210 -6.36 -7.60 4.70
C PHE A 210 -7.45 -8.57 5.19
N PRO A 211 -8.55 -8.82 4.44
CA PRO A 211 -9.54 -9.81 4.83
C PRO A 211 -8.99 -11.23 4.89
N ILE A 212 -8.14 -11.63 3.94
CA ILE A 212 -7.51 -12.95 3.92
C ILE A 212 -6.64 -13.14 5.17
N LEU A 213 -5.80 -12.16 5.47
CA LEU A 213 -4.97 -12.21 6.66
C LEU A 213 -5.83 -12.16 7.94
N GLY A 214 -6.87 -11.33 7.97
CA GLY A 214 -7.85 -11.31 9.06
C GLY A 214 -8.51 -12.67 9.28
N ALA A 215 -8.95 -13.32 8.20
CA ALA A 215 -9.52 -14.67 8.25
C ALA A 215 -8.50 -15.71 8.74
N LEU A 216 -7.25 -15.62 8.30
CA LEU A 216 -6.17 -16.48 8.79
C LEU A 216 -5.92 -16.28 10.28
N VAL A 217 -5.90 -15.03 10.76
CA VAL A 217 -5.76 -14.71 12.19
C VAL A 217 -6.90 -15.30 13.00
N VAL A 218 -8.13 -15.14 12.53
CA VAL A 218 -9.32 -15.74 13.16
C VAL A 218 -9.20 -17.25 13.22
N ALA A 219 -8.85 -17.89 12.11
CA ALA A 219 -8.70 -19.34 12.03
C ALA A 219 -7.61 -19.85 12.98
N VAL A 220 -6.44 -19.21 12.99
CA VAL A 220 -5.32 -19.58 13.87
C VAL A 220 -5.69 -19.38 15.34
N ALA A 221 -6.30 -18.24 15.70
CA ALA A 221 -6.68 -17.96 17.07
C ALA A 221 -7.76 -18.93 17.58
N LEU A 222 -8.76 -19.25 16.76
CA LEU A 222 -9.78 -20.24 17.10
C LEU A 222 -9.21 -21.66 17.20
N PHE A 223 -8.31 -22.01 16.30
CA PHE A 223 -7.65 -23.32 16.31
C PHE A 223 -6.78 -23.52 17.54
N LEU A 224 -5.98 -22.50 17.92
CA LEU A 224 -5.06 -22.56 19.05
C LEU A 224 -5.78 -22.48 20.40
N TYR A 225 -6.75 -21.57 20.53
CA TYR A 225 -7.30 -21.21 21.85
C TYR A 225 -8.75 -21.61 22.05
N ARG A 226 -9.51 -21.92 20.98
CA ARG A 226 -10.94 -22.34 21.00
C ARG A 226 -11.81 -21.46 21.90
N SER A 227 -11.51 -20.17 21.98
CA SER A 227 -12.17 -19.22 22.87
C SER A 227 -12.49 -17.92 22.14
N TRP A 228 -13.78 -17.60 22.06
CA TRP A 228 -14.26 -16.33 21.50
C TRP A 228 -13.74 -15.12 22.29
N ARG A 229 -13.58 -15.26 23.61
CA ARG A 229 -13.06 -14.17 24.46
C ARG A 229 -11.62 -13.85 24.12
N THR A 230 -10.80 -14.87 23.92
CA THR A 230 -9.41 -14.71 23.47
C THR A 230 -9.35 -14.11 22.06
N LEU A 231 -10.19 -14.61 21.14
CA LEU A 231 -10.26 -14.07 19.78
C LEU A 231 -10.59 -12.58 19.78
N ILE A 232 -11.62 -12.15 20.53
CA ILE A 232 -12.02 -10.73 20.64
C ILE A 232 -10.86 -9.90 21.21
N ALA A 233 -10.19 -10.37 22.28
CA ALA A 233 -9.06 -9.67 22.86
C ALA A 233 -7.90 -9.47 21.85
N VAL A 234 -7.56 -10.51 21.08
CA VAL A 234 -6.52 -10.48 20.05
C VAL A 234 -6.90 -9.53 18.92
N LEU A 235 -8.12 -9.64 18.40
CA LEU A 235 -8.58 -8.80 17.29
C LEU A 235 -8.66 -7.32 17.69
N LEU A 236 -9.16 -7.01 18.90
CA LEU A 236 -9.20 -5.65 19.40
C LEU A 236 -7.80 -5.07 19.60
N ALA A 237 -6.88 -5.83 20.18
CA ALA A 237 -5.50 -5.39 20.33
C ALA A 237 -4.83 -5.13 18.98
N MET A 238 -4.99 -6.05 18.03
CA MET A 238 -4.43 -5.93 16.68
C MET A 238 -5.01 -4.74 15.92
N ALA A 239 -6.36 -4.60 15.92
CA ALA A 239 -7.03 -3.46 15.27
C ALA A 239 -6.61 -2.13 15.89
N SER A 240 -6.45 -2.08 17.23
CA SER A 240 -5.99 -0.89 17.94
C SER A 240 -4.56 -0.51 17.54
N ALA A 241 -3.64 -1.49 17.43
CA ALA A 241 -2.27 -1.24 17.02
C ALA A 241 -2.19 -0.70 15.59
N VAL A 242 -2.96 -1.28 14.67
CA VAL A 242 -3.03 -0.80 13.27
C VAL A 242 -3.63 0.60 13.22
N ALA A 243 -4.77 0.85 13.89
CA ALA A 243 -5.41 2.17 13.89
C ALA A 243 -4.49 3.25 14.46
N LEU A 244 -3.83 2.99 15.59
CA LEU A 244 -2.88 3.92 16.20
C LEU A 244 -1.66 4.15 15.31
N GLY A 245 -1.11 3.11 14.70
CA GLY A 245 0.02 3.20 13.78
C GLY A 245 -0.32 4.02 12.53
N MET A 246 -1.49 3.79 11.93
CA MET A 246 -1.97 4.55 10.78
C MET A 246 -2.28 6.00 11.15
N GLY A 247 -2.95 6.22 12.29
CA GLY A 247 -3.23 7.57 12.81
C GLY A 247 -1.95 8.36 13.14
N ALA A 248 -0.92 7.70 13.68
CA ALA A 248 0.39 8.32 13.90
C ALA A 248 1.03 8.79 12.59
N GLY A 249 0.92 8.01 11.51
CA GLY A 249 1.37 8.42 10.19
C GLY A 249 0.66 9.68 9.68
N ALA A 250 -0.66 9.78 9.92
CA ALA A 250 -1.43 10.99 9.59
C ALA A 250 -0.96 12.21 10.38
N LEU A 251 -0.70 12.06 11.69
CA LEU A 251 -0.16 13.13 12.52
C LEU A 251 1.24 13.57 12.10
N LEU A 252 2.06 12.66 11.60
CA LEU A 252 3.40 12.95 11.09
C LEU A 252 3.39 13.52 9.66
N GLY A 253 2.21 13.64 9.04
CA GLY A 253 2.07 14.19 7.69
C GLY A 253 2.56 13.25 6.59
N PHE A 254 2.57 11.94 6.85
CA PHE A 254 2.95 10.95 5.85
C PHE A 254 1.83 10.73 4.83
N THR A 255 2.21 10.28 3.63
CA THR A 255 1.28 9.99 2.54
C THR A 255 1.26 8.49 2.23
N VAL A 256 0.09 7.99 1.84
CA VAL A 256 -0.04 6.60 1.41
C VAL A 256 0.52 6.48 0.00
N THR A 257 1.58 5.69 -0.13
CA THR A 257 2.23 5.35 -1.40
C THR A 257 2.17 3.84 -1.61
N ILE A 258 2.55 3.35 -2.78
CA ILE A 258 2.65 1.91 -3.03
C ILE A 258 3.56 1.20 -2.02
N VAL A 259 4.64 1.87 -1.58
CA VAL A 259 5.61 1.32 -0.63
C VAL A 259 5.01 1.28 0.78
N SER A 260 4.31 2.33 1.19
CA SER A 260 3.69 2.42 2.52
C SER A 260 2.43 1.56 2.68
N ALA A 261 1.89 0.98 1.61
CA ALA A 261 0.79 0.01 1.68
C ALA A 261 1.13 -1.22 2.55
N LEU A 262 2.42 -1.54 2.71
CA LEU A 262 2.88 -2.63 3.58
C LEU A 262 2.91 -2.27 5.07
N VAL A 263 2.83 -0.99 5.44
CA VAL A 263 2.94 -0.54 6.84
C VAL A 263 1.87 -1.16 7.75
N PRO A 264 0.56 -1.06 7.45
CA PRO A 264 -0.47 -1.63 8.31
C PRO A 264 -0.36 -3.14 8.43
N LEU A 265 0.05 -3.82 7.35
CA LEU A 265 0.28 -5.27 7.34
C LEU A 265 1.41 -5.67 8.29
N THR A 266 2.53 -4.95 8.24
CA THR A 266 3.69 -5.21 9.10
C THR A 266 3.35 -4.98 10.57
N ILE A 267 2.63 -3.90 10.91
CA ILE A 267 2.16 -3.62 12.26
C ILE A 267 1.24 -4.75 12.74
N MET A 268 0.29 -5.16 11.91
CA MET A 268 -0.68 -6.21 12.24
C MET A 268 -0.01 -7.55 12.54
N VAL A 269 0.87 -8.02 11.66
CA VAL A 269 1.56 -9.32 11.81
C VAL A 269 2.48 -9.31 13.03
N THR A 270 3.25 -8.24 13.24
CA THR A 270 4.18 -8.16 14.38
C THR A 270 3.44 -8.06 15.70
N THR A 271 2.35 -7.27 15.76
CA THR A 271 1.51 -7.18 16.96
C THR A 271 0.83 -8.51 17.25
N LEU A 272 0.30 -9.19 16.23
CA LEU A 272 -0.28 -10.53 16.38
C LEU A 272 0.74 -11.52 16.97
N ALA A 273 1.94 -11.58 16.39
CA ALA A 273 3.00 -12.46 16.88
C ALA A 273 3.33 -12.19 18.35
N SER A 274 3.44 -10.92 18.72
CA SER A 274 3.72 -10.50 20.10
C SER A 274 2.60 -10.88 21.07
N VAL A 275 1.34 -10.62 20.68
CA VAL A 275 0.15 -10.95 21.48
C VAL A 275 0.01 -12.46 21.66
N VAL A 276 0.15 -13.23 20.58
CA VAL A 276 0.10 -14.70 20.63
C VAL A 276 1.20 -15.26 21.53
N TYR A 277 2.42 -14.70 21.43
CA TYR A 277 3.55 -15.14 22.24
C TYR A 277 3.36 -14.83 23.73
N VAL A 278 2.78 -13.69 24.09
CA VAL A 278 2.40 -13.36 25.46
C VAL A 278 1.26 -14.25 25.93
N HIS A 279 0.22 -14.42 25.10
CA HIS A 279 -0.95 -15.21 25.47
C HIS A 279 -0.63 -16.71 25.64
N SER A 280 0.27 -17.26 24.83
CA SER A 280 0.69 -18.66 24.97
C SER A 280 1.25 -18.96 26.36
N ARG A 281 1.99 -17.99 26.95
CA ARG A 281 2.50 -18.14 28.32
C ARG A 281 1.41 -17.97 29.38
N PHE A 282 0.41 -17.12 29.10
CA PHE A 282 -0.74 -16.93 29.99
C PHE A 282 -1.62 -18.19 30.06
N VAL A 283 -1.78 -18.92 28.97
CA VAL A 283 -2.55 -20.17 28.92
C VAL A 283 -1.87 -21.31 29.72
N ASP A 284 -0.54 -21.30 29.81
CA ASP A 284 0.24 -22.30 30.56
C ASP A 284 0.21 -22.06 32.08
N GLN A 285 -0.99 -21.86 32.67
CA GLN A 285 -1.15 -21.63 34.10
C GLN A 285 -0.88 -22.90 34.91
N PRO A 286 0.05 -22.92 35.87
CA PRO A 286 0.25 -24.02 36.79
C PRO A 286 -0.95 -24.19 37.74
N GLU A 287 -1.24 -25.43 38.09
CA GLU A 287 -2.27 -25.76 39.09
C GLU A 287 -1.98 -25.08 40.42
N GLY A 288 -3.03 -24.58 41.10
CA GLY A 288 -2.93 -23.89 42.38
C GLY A 288 -2.46 -22.45 42.34
N THR A 289 -2.11 -21.89 41.14
CA THR A 289 -1.72 -20.48 41.01
C THR A 289 -2.94 -19.63 40.69
N SER A 290 -3.09 -18.45 41.34
CA SER A 290 -4.16 -17.52 41.00
C SER A 290 -3.96 -16.94 39.59
N VAL A 291 -5.04 -16.70 38.85
CA VAL A 291 -5.01 -16.15 37.49
C VAL A 291 -4.26 -14.82 37.44
N ASP A 292 -4.43 -13.96 38.44
CA ASP A 292 -3.80 -12.65 38.52
C ASP A 292 -2.28 -12.74 38.72
N ALA A 293 -1.84 -13.58 39.63
CA ALA A 293 -0.41 -13.81 39.84
C ALA A 293 0.26 -14.42 38.59
N HIS A 294 -0.45 -15.35 37.94
CA HIS A 294 0.04 -15.97 36.71
C HIS A 294 0.09 -14.98 35.53
N GLN A 295 -0.91 -14.06 35.41
CA GLN A 295 -0.90 -13.03 34.38
C GLN A 295 0.31 -12.10 34.53
N ILE A 296 0.59 -11.65 35.75
CA ILE A 296 1.77 -10.82 36.06
C ILE A 296 3.05 -11.55 35.71
N PHE A 297 3.15 -12.82 36.09
CA PHE A 297 4.29 -13.68 35.76
C PHE A 297 4.47 -13.86 34.24
N ALA A 298 3.41 -14.13 33.50
CA ALA A 298 3.44 -14.30 32.06
C ALA A 298 3.91 -13.03 31.33
N LEU A 299 3.40 -11.89 31.75
CA LEU A 299 3.82 -10.57 31.21
C LEU A 299 5.28 -10.29 31.54
N GLY A 300 5.70 -10.48 32.79
CA GLY A 300 7.10 -10.24 33.22
C GLY A 300 8.08 -11.16 32.50
N ASN A 301 7.72 -12.44 32.28
CA ASN A 301 8.51 -13.42 31.57
C ASN A 301 8.69 -13.08 30.09
N LYS A 302 7.65 -12.56 29.43
CA LYS A 302 7.65 -12.24 28.00
C LYS A 302 8.07 -10.80 27.68
N LEU A 303 8.17 -9.92 28.68
CA LEU A 303 8.51 -8.53 28.46
C LEU A 303 9.85 -8.38 27.72
N LEU A 304 10.91 -8.99 28.22
CA LEU A 304 12.25 -8.83 27.67
C LEU A 304 12.38 -9.41 26.25
N PRO A 305 11.97 -10.68 25.98
CA PRO A 305 12.09 -11.23 24.63
C PRO A 305 11.25 -10.47 23.60
N VAL A 306 10.00 -10.11 23.93
CA VAL A 306 9.12 -9.35 23.01
C VAL A 306 9.68 -7.94 22.81
N SER A 307 10.15 -7.28 23.86
CA SER A 307 10.74 -5.96 23.71
C SER A 307 12.00 -6.00 22.85
N ALA A 308 12.89 -6.97 23.09
CA ALA A 308 14.12 -7.10 22.30
C ALA A 308 13.84 -7.32 20.81
N SER A 309 12.89 -8.22 20.48
CA SER A 309 12.53 -8.48 19.07
C SER A 309 11.82 -7.28 18.44
N THR A 310 10.89 -6.64 19.16
CA THR A 310 10.16 -5.49 18.63
C THR A 310 11.07 -4.29 18.43
N PHE A 311 11.92 -3.96 19.41
CA PHE A 311 12.85 -2.83 19.27
C PHE A 311 13.94 -3.07 18.26
N ALA A 312 14.38 -4.32 18.05
CA ALA A 312 15.25 -4.65 16.93
C ALA A 312 14.58 -4.35 15.58
N ALA A 313 13.29 -4.71 15.42
CA ALA A 313 12.54 -4.37 14.24
C ALA A 313 12.31 -2.85 14.11
N VAL A 314 11.97 -2.16 15.21
CA VAL A 314 11.84 -0.68 15.25
C VAL A 314 13.13 -0.01 14.77
N LEU A 315 14.29 -0.44 15.27
CA LEU A 315 15.58 0.11 14.86
C LEU A 315 15.88 -0.22 13.38
N GLY A 316 15.56 -1.43 12.93
CA GLY A 316 15.72 -1.82 11.52
C GLY A 316 14.93 -0.95 10.57
N PHE A 317 13.64 -0.71 10.87
CA PHE A 317 12.81 0.20 10.06
C PHE A 317 13.21 1.66 10.22
N ALA A 318 13.59 2.10 11.43
CA ALA A 318 14.06 3.47 11.66
C ALA A 318 15.38 3.77 10.90
N ALA A 319 16.23 2.77 10.66
CA ALA A 319 17.43 2.93 9.84
C ALA A 319 17.12 3.38 8.39
N LEU A 320 15.90 3.11 7.88
CA LEU A 320 15.48 3.62 6.58
C LEU A 320 15.31 5.15 6.54
N ALA A 321 15.34 5.82 7.71
CA ALA A 321 15.31 7.28 7.80
C ALA A 321 16.49 7.96 7.08
N VAL A 322 17.61 7.25 6.86
CA VAL A 322 18.76 7.75 6.11
C VAL A 322 18.57 7.72 4.59
N SER A 323 17.49 7.07 4.11
CA SER A 323 17.22 6.97 2.67
C SER A 323 16.96 8.37 2.07
N GLN A 324 17.54 8.62 0.92
CA GLN A 324 17.27 9.82 0.13
C GLN A 324 15.90 9.74 -0.59
N ILE A 325 15.39 8.53 -0.80
CA ILE A 325 14.08 8.30 -1.43
C ILE A 325 12.99 8.52 -0.37
N ARG A 326 12.24 9.61 -0.53
CA ARG A 326 11.26 10.07 0.46
C ARG A 326 10.24 8.98 0.87
N PRO A 327 9.58 8.22 -0.04
CA PRO A 327 8.64 7.18 0.34
C PRO A 327 9.25 6.06 1.20
N ILE A 328 10.51 5.69 0.95
CA ILE A 328 11.23 4.67 1.73
C ILE A 328 11.51 5.19 3.14
N ARG A 329 11.97 6.44 3.26
CA ARG A 329 12.21 7.10 4.55
C ARG A 329 10.93 7.21 5.39
N GLU A 330 9.85 7.69 4.77
CA GLU A 330 8.55 7.84 5.43
C GLU A 330 7.98 6.47 5.85
N MET A 331 8.01 5.46 4.97
CA MET A 331 7.61 4.09 5.30
C MET A 331 8.39 3.53 6.49
N GLY A 332 9.72 3.74 6.52
CA GLY A 332 10.56 3.26 7.60
C GLY A 332 10.19 3.87 8.95
N LEU A 333 10.09 5.20 9.02
CA LEU A 333 9.69 5.92 10.23
C LEU A 333 8.26 5.59 10.66
N TRP A 334 7.36 5.48 9.71
CA TRP A 334 5.96 5.11 9.98
C TRP A 334 5.85 3.70 10.57
N THR A 335 6.52 2.73 9.92
CA THR A 335 6.54 1.35 10.41
C THR A 335 7.18 1.27 11.81
N ALA A 336 8.32 1.92 12.03
CA ALA A 336 8.98 1.96 13.34
C ALA A 336 8.06 2.50 14.43
N THR A 337 7.38 3.61 14.17
CA THR A 337 6.39 4.21 15.10
C THR A 337 5.23 3.26 15.35
N GLY A 338 4.68 2.66 14.29
CA GLY A 338 3.58 1.71 14.40
C GLY A 338 3.94 0.45 15.20
N LEU A 339 5.15 -0.08 15.04
CA LEU A 339 5.66 -1.22 15.81
C LEU A 339 5.83 -0.87 17.30
N ALA A 340 6.34 0.32 17.61
CA ALA A 340 6.47 0.78 18.99
C ALA A 340 5.08 0.93 19.66
N LEU A 341 4.08 1.47 18.93
CA LEU A 341 2.70 1.53 19.40
C LEU A 341 2.08 0.13 19.55
N GLY A 342 2.36 -0.80 18.63
CA GLY A 342 1.93 -2.19 18.75
C GLY A 342 2.51 -2.89 19.98
N TRP A 343 3.77 -2.62 20.32
CA TRP A 343 4.39 -3.08 21.57
C TRP A 343 3.65 -2.51 22.79
N LEU A 344 3.34 -1.22 22.78
CA LEU A 344 2.58 -0.58 23.87
C LEU A 344 1.20 -1.22 24.04
N VAL A 345 0.47 -1.45 22.95
CA VAL A 345 -0.82 -2.16 22.94
C VAL A 345 -0.69 -3.58 23.52
N THR A 346 0.36 -4.29 23.15
CA THR A 346 0.60 -5.67 23.63
C THR A 346 0.80 -5.76 25.14
N PHE A 347 1.42 -4.75 25.75
CA PHE A 347 1.69 -4.77 27.20
C PHE A 347 0.71 -3.91 28.04
N THR A 348 -0.19 -3.17 27.42
CA THR A 348 -1.16 -2.33 28.16
C THR A 348 -2.61 -2.74 27.86
N LEU A 349 -3.07 -2.58 26.62
CA LEU A 349 -4.45 -2.88 26.25
C LEU A 349 -4.75 -4.39 26.29
N PHE A 350 -3.88 -5.22 25.72
CA PHE A 350 -4.14 -6.65 25.60
C PHE A 350 -4.33 -7.32 26.98
N PRO A 351 -3.45 -7.14 28.00
CA PRO A 351 -3.68 -7.70 29.32
C PRO A 351 -4.90 -7.13 30.03
N ALA A 352 -5.25 -5.86 29.78
CA ALA A 352 -6.49 -5.28 30.30
C ALA A 352 -7.72 -5.97 29.70
N LEU A 353 -7.72 -6.22 28.38
CA LEU A 353 -8.77 -6.97 27.69
C LEU A 353 -8.84 -8.42 28.16
N GLN A 354 -7.70 -9.11 28.34
CA GLN A 354 -7.67 -10.46 28.89
C GLN A 354 -8.41 -10.55 30.23
N LYS A 355 -8.16 -9.60 31.09
CA LYS A 355 -8.79 -9.55 32.43
C LYS A 355 -10.27 -9.20 32.35
N LEU A 356 -10.68 -8.20 31.55
CA LEU A 356 -12.08 -7.80 31.40
C LEU A 356 -12.94 -8.88 30.75
N LEU A 357 -12.42 -9.54 29.73
CA LEU A 357 -13.13 -10.61 29.02
C LEU A 357 -13.02 -11.96 29.73
N ALA A 358 -12.28 -12.04 30.86
CA ALA A 358 -12.01 -13.26 31.58
C ALA A 358 -11.59 -14.39 30.62
N THR A 359 -10.53 -14.12 29.83
CA THR A 359 -10.01 -15.11 28.87
C THR A 359 -9.59 -16.38 29.60
N PRO A 360 -9.94 -17.58 29.07
CA PRO A 360 -9.66 -18.82 29.75
C PRO A 360 -8.16 -19.08 29.85
N THR A 361 -7.75 -19.61 30.99
CA THR A 361 -6.44 -20.19 31.25
C THR A 361 -6.56 -21.72 31.18
N GLY A 362 -5.47 -22.40 30.86
CA GLY A 362 -5.44 -23.85 30.66
C GLY A 362 -5.54 -24.22 29.17
N ARG A 363 -4.78 -25.24 28.78
CA ARG A 363 -4.84 -25.77 27.40
C ARG A 363 -6.14 -26.49 27.20
N VAL A 364 -7.05 -25.94 26.45
CA VAL A 364 -8.38 -26.52 26.17
C VAL A 364 -8.28 -27.82 25.36
N VAL A 365 -7.15 -28.10 24.73
CA VAL A 365 -6.90 -29.34 23.98
C VAL A 365 -5.43 -29.72 24.12
N PRO A 366 -5.08 -30.98 24.47
CA PRO A 366 -3.81 -31.51 24.02
C PRO A 366 -3.89 -31.52 22.48
N LEU A 367 -3.46 -30.41 21.84
CA LEU A 367 -3.16 -30.46 20.43
C LEU A 367 -2.35 -31.72 20.25
N ARG A 368 -2.68 -32.54 19.24
CA ARG A 368 -1.95 -33.76 18.94
C ARG A 368 -0.45 -33.54 19.15
N THR A 369 -0.06 -33.51 20.43
CA THR A 369 1.34 -33.36 20.88
C THR A 369 2.18 -34.42 20.23
N ALA A 370 1.55 -35.58 19.91
CA ALA A 370 2.20 -36.67 19.19
C ALA A 370 2.87 -36.25 17.86
N LEU A 371 2.33 -35.28 17.14
CA LEU A 371 3.00 -34.79 15.92
C LEU A 371 4.16 -33.85 16.27
N TYR A 372 3.93 -32.92 17.19
CA TYR A 372 4.99 -32.02 17.69
C TYR A 372 6.09 -32.79 18.39
N ASP A 373 5.72 -33.78 19.22
CA ASP A 373 6.68 -34.62 19.94
C ASP A 373 7.49 -35.48 18.97
N ARG A 374 6.89 -36.00 17.91
CA ARG A 374 7.60 -36.71 16.84
C ARG A 374 8.54 -35.79 16.06
N VAL A 375 8.10 -34.59 15.68
CA VAL A 375 8.94 -33.61 14.99
C VAL A 375 10.05 -33.14 15.92
N ALA A 376 9.75 -32.78 17.16
CA ALA A 376 10.72 -32.36 18.15
C ALA A 376 11.76 -33.46 18.48
N ALA A 377 11.35 -34.72 18.50
CA ALA A 377 12.26 -35.84 18.68
C ALA A 377 13.12 -36.14 17.43
N ALA A 378 12.57 -35.91 16.23
CA ALA A 378 13.30 -36.11 14.96
C ALA A 378 14.28 -35.01 14.64
N LEU A 379 13.99 -33.75 15.01
CA LEU A 379 14.82 -32.58 14.71
C LEU A 379 16.28 -32.70 15.23
N PRO A 380 16.56 -33.13 16.50
CA PRO A 380 17.94 -33.27 16.96
C PRO A 380 18.72 -34.30 16.16
N HIS A 381 18.07 -35.42 15.77
CA HIS A 381 18.70 -36.43 14.93
C HIS A 381 19.00 -35.95 13.51
N LEU A 382 18.07 -35.20 12.92
CA LEU A 382 18.25 -34.58 11.61
C LEU A 382 19.36 -33.52 11.63
N THR A 383 19.33 -32.58 12.57
CA THR A 383 20.34 -31.53 12.69
C THR A 383 21.72 -32.07 13.03
N TRP A 384 21.82 -33.13 13.84
CA TRP A 384 23.08 -33.80 14.13
C TRP A 384 23.64 -34.55 12.93
N ARG A 385 22.77 -35.19 12.13
CA ARG A 385 23.16 -35.93 10.92
C ARG A 385 23.60 -35.03 9.76
N TRP A 386 23.07 -33.80 9.68
CA TRP A 386 23.32 -32.84 8.59
C TRP A 386 24.16 -31.63 9.04
N ARG A 387 24.94 -31.78 10.09
CA ARG A 387 25.76 -30.66 10.66
C ARG A 387 27.02 -30.32 9.85
N TRP A 388 27.27 -30.97 8.72
CA TRP A 388 28.41 -30.76 7.81
C TRP A 388 27.94 -30.30 6.45
#